data_60eb807afcc12930d00659f74b06a2d5
#
_entry.id   60eb807afcc12930d00659f74b06a2d5
#
_cell.length_a   1.000
_cell.length_b   1.000
_cell.length_c   1.000
_cell.angle_alpha   90.00
_cell.angle_beta   90.00
_cell.angle_gamma   90.00
#
_symmetry.space_group_name_H-M   'P 1'
#
loop_
_entity.id
_entity.type
_entity.pdbx_description
1 polymer ?
#
loop_
_entity_poly.entity_id
_entity_poly.type
_entity_poly.pdbx_seq_one_letter_code
_entity_poly.pdbx_strand_id
1 'polypeptide(L)'
;MSHFAKIENVIVTQVIVAEQDVIDSGMFGAGWVQTSYNTRGGLHYGQDGQPDGGVALRKNYAGIGYSYDAGRDAFIAPQPFPSWVLNEQTCQWEAPVPMPTDGKMYSWDEATLNWIEE
;
A
#
# COMPACT_ATOMS: atom_id res chain seq x y z
N MET A 1 9.28 -4.36 -18.07
CA MET A 1 7.90 -4.73 -17.66
C MET A 1 7.51 -3.95 -16.43
N SER A 2 6.24 -3.64 -16.33
CA SER A 2 5.70 -2.91 -15.20
C SER A 2 4.67 -3.75 -14.46
N HIS A 3 4.37 -3.35 -13.23
CA HIS A 3 3.32 -3.97 -12.44
C HIS A 3 2.02 -3.18 -12.62
N PHE A 4 0.91 -3.88 -12.76
CA PHE A 4 -0.42 -3.27 -12.92
C PHE A 4 -1.42 -3.93 -11.99
N ALA A 5 -2.28 -3.10 -11.39
CA ALA A 5 -3.36 -3.54 -10.54
C ALA A 5 -4.69 -3.36 -11.26
N LYS A 6 -5.54 -4.37 -11.22
CA LYS A 6 -6.91 -4.26 -11.74
C LYS A 6 -7.81 -3.76 -10.62
N ILE A 7 -8.57 -2.70 -10.91
CA ILE A 7 -9.45 -2.04 -9.95
C ILE A 7 -10.91 -2.32 -10.34
N GLU A 8 -11.67 -2.87 -9.40
CA GLU A 8 -13.11 -3.10 -9.55
C GLU A 8 -13.80 -2.58 -8.29
N ASN A 9 -14.71 -1.61 -8.45
CA ASN A 9 -15.40 -0.95 -7.33
C ASN A 9 -14.43 -0.44 -6.27
N VAL A 10 -13.39 0.28 -6.70
CA VAL A 10 -12.28 0.84 -5.92
C VAL A 10 -11.37 -0.19 -5.24
N ILE A 11 -11.61 -1.49 -5.43
CA ILE A 11 -10.83 -2.57 -4.80
C ILE A 11 -9.91 -3.23 -5.82
N VAL A 12 -8.68 -3.51 -5.40
CA VAL A 12 -7.72 -4.25 -6.23
C VAL A 12 -8.10 -5.72 -6.24
N THR A 13 -8.37 -6.25 -7.44
CA THR A 13 -8.76 -7.66 -7.61
C THR A 13 -7.65 -8.52 -8.18
N GLN A 14 -6.68 -7.92 -8.90
CA GLN A 14 -5.54 -8.62 -9.48
C GLN A 14 -4.34 -7.69 -9.54
N VAL A 15 -3.14 -8.28 -9.45
CA VAL A 15 -1.87 -7.57 -9.71
C VAL A 15 -1.05 -8.43 -10.65
N ILE A 16 -0.62 -7.87 -11.79
CA ILE A 16 0.15 -8.59 -12.80
C ILE A 16 1.40 -7.80 -13.21
N VAL A 17 2.33 -8.50 -13.86
CA VAL A 17 3.48 -7.90 -14.52
C VAL A 17 3.22 -7.97 -16.02
N ALA A 18 3.26 -6.83 -16.72
CA ALA A 18 2.99 -6.78 -18.15
C ALA A 18 3.68 -5.58 -18.79
N GLU A 19 3.79 -5.60 -20.12
CA GLU A 19 4.21 -4.43 -20.88
C GLU A 19 3.05 -3.44 -21.01
N GLN A 20 3.36 -2.15 -21.05
CA GLN A 20 2.35 -1.10 -21.14
C GLN A 20 1.49 -1.27 -22.42
N ASP A 21 2.12 -1.65 -23.52
CA ASP A 21 1.39 -1.82 -24.79
C ASP A 21 0.39 -2.98 -24.75
N VAL A 22 0.67 -4.01 -23.95
CA VAL A 22 -0.26 -5.12 -23.73
C VAL A 22 -1.50 -4.64 -22.97
N ILE A 23 -1.29 -3.81 -21.94
CA ILE A 23 -2.39 -3.21 -21.19
C ILE A 23 -3.20 -2.27 -22.09
N ASP A 24 -2.53 -1.44 -22.87
CA ASP A 24 -3.16 -0.47 -23.78
C ASP A 24 -3.95 -1.16 -24.89
N SER A 25 -3.55 -2.37 -25.28
CA SER A 25 -4.26 -3.14 -26.33
C SER A 25 -5.65 -3.61 -25.90
N GLY A 26 -5.94 -3.59 -24.60
CA GLY A 26 -7.21 -4.11 -24.07
C GLY A 26 -7.28 -5.62 -23.93
N MET A 27 -6.15 -6.33 -24.15
CA MET A 27 -6.11 -7.80 -24.08
C MET A 27 -6.61 -8.33 -22.73
N PHE A 28 -6.30 -7.64 -21.63
CA PHE A 28 -6.72 -8.03 -20.29
C PHE A 28 -7.93 -7.25 -19.78
N GLY A 29 -8.60 -6.49 -20.66
CA GLY A 29 -9.74 -5.67 -20.27
C GLY A 29 -9.34 -4.30 -19.76
N ALA A 30 -10.30 -3.57 -19.18
CA ALA A 30 -10.10 -2.23 -18.64
C ALA A 30 -9.89 -2.26 -17.12
N GLY A 31 -9.58 -1.09 -16.55
CA GLY A 31 -9.48 -0.93 -15.10
C GLY A 31 -8.09 -1.18 -14.53
N TRP A 32 -7.06 -1.21 -15.36
CA TRP A 32 -5.68 -1.42 -14.92
C TRP A 32 -5.01 -0.10 -14.57
N VAL A 33 -4.35 -0.07 -13.41
CA VAL A 33 -3.61 1.10 -12.91
C VAL A 33 -2.19 0.64 -12.56
N GLN A 34 -1.20 1.38 -13.04
CA GLN A 34 0.20 1.01 -12.78
C GLN A 34 0.55 1.16 -11.30
N THR A 35 1.29 0.19 -10.78
CA THR A 35 1.84 0.19 -9.43
C THR A 35 3.32 -0.20 -9.48
N SER A 36 4.03 -0.13 -8.36
CA SER A 36 5.45 -0.48 -8.31
C SER A 36 5.75 -1.21 -7.00
N TYR A 37 6.33 -2.40 -7.10
CA TYR A 37 6.66 -3.20 -5.93
C TYR A 37 7.76 -2.58 -5.04
N ASN A 38 8.47 -1.57 -5.54
CA ASN A 38 9.53 -0.86 -4.80
C ASN A 38 9.01 0.37 -4.06
N THR A 39 7.69 0.57 -3.97
CA THR A 39 7.10 1.79 -3.41
C THR A 39 6.31 1.44 -2.16
N ARG A 40 6.55 2.17 -1.06
CA ARG A 40 5.75 2.09 0.16
C ARG A 40 5.88 3.37 0.96
N GLY A 41 4.80 3.77 1.63
CA GLY A 41 4.80 4.95 2.49
C GLY A 41 5.17 6.24 1.78
N GLY A 42 4.92 6.35 0.48
CA GLY A 42 5.27 7.53 -0.30
C GLY A 42 6.73 7.61 -0.71
N LEU A 43 7.50 6.51 -0.59
CA LEU A 43 8.91 6.46 -0.95
C LEU A 43 9.20 5.31 -1.91
N HIS A 44 10.09 5.54 -2.86
CA HIS A 44 10.61 4.51 -3.75
C HIS A 44 11.95 3.98 -3.20
N TYR A 45 12.10 2.66 -3.16
CA TYR A 45 13.26 1.99 -2.58
C TYR A 45 14.12 1.35 -3.66
N GLY A 46 15.44 1.44 -3.50
CA GLY A 46 16.40 0.78 -4.38
C GLY A 46 16.67 -0.67 -3.96
N GLN A 47 17.59 -1.31 -4.69
CA GLN A 47 17.94 -2.72 -4.44
C GLN A 47 18.58 -2.94 -3.07
N ASP A 48 19.18 -1.91 -2.50
CA ASP A 48 19.80 -1.96 -1.16
C ASP A 48 18.78 -1.80 -0.03
N GLY A 49 17.49 -1.64 -0.35
CA GLY A 49 16.44 -1.45 0.64
C GLY A 49 16.34 -0.03 1.20
N GLN A 50 17.08 0.92 0.64
CA GLN A 50 17.05 2.32 1.07
C GLN A 50 16.32 3.19 0.05
N PRO A 51 15.67 4.30 0.50
CA PRO A 51 15.05 5.24 -0.43
C PRO A 51 16.09 5.77 -1.44
N ASP A 52 15.74 5.75 -2.72
CA ASP A 52 16.67 6.14 -3.80
C ASP A 52 16.27 7.42 -4.52
N GLY A 53 15.22 8.11 -4.05
CA GLY A 53 14.74 9.33 -4.69
C GLY A 53 13.94 9.11 -5.97
N GLY A 54 13.64 7.86 -6.31
CA GLY A 54 12.81 7.54 -7.47
C GLY A 54 11.34 7.90 -7.27
N VAL A 55 10.55 7.68 -8.32
CA VAL A 55 9.12 8.00 -8.29
C VAL A 55 8.38 7.00 -7.42
N ALA A 56 7.75 7.49 -6.34
CA ALA A 56 6.92 6.68 -5.44
C ALA A 56 5.52 6.56 -6.05
N LEU A 57 5.37 5.66 -7.03
CA LEU A 57 4.16 5.53 -7.81
C LEU A 57 2.99 5.12 -6.94
N ARG A 58 2.00 6.03 -6.81
CA ARG A 58 0.77 5.84 -6.03
C ARG A 58 1.00 5.42 -4.58
N LYS A 59 2.12 5.87 -4.02
CA LYS A 59 2.51 5.81 -2.60
C LYS A 59 2.78 4.44 -2.04
N ASN A 60 2.04 3.41 -2.43
CA ASN A 60 2.22 2.05 -1.93
C ASN A 60 2.04 1.04 -3.06
N TYR A 61 2.77 -0.07 -2.98
CA TYR A 61 2.56 -1.19 -3.89
C TYR A 61 1.15 -1.77 -3.66
N ALA A 62 0.43 -2.00 -4.77
CA ALA A 62 -0.92 -2.55 -4.69
C ALA A 62 -0.89 -4.02 -4.26
N GLY A 63 -1.81 -4.40 -3.40
CA GLY A 63 -2.08 -5.79 -3.05
C GLY A 63 -3.53 -6.13 -3.29
N ILE A 64 -3.83 -7.40 -3.52
CA ILE A 64 -5.22 -7.84 -3.69
C ILE A 64 -5.98 -7.54 -2.39
N GLY A 65 -7.14 -6.91 -2.52
CA GLY A 65 -7.95 -6.47 -1.38
C GLY A 65 -7.68 -5.04 -0.93
N TYR A 66 -6.61 -4.40 -1.44
CA TYR A 66 -6.36 -2.98 -1.18
C TYR A 66 -7.41 -2.14 -1.90
N SER A 67 -7.63 -0.92 -1.41
CA SER A 67 -8.44 0.07 -2.13
C SER A 67 -7.55 1.02 -2.93
N TYR A 68 -8.10 1.57 -4.02
CA TYR A 68 -7.46 2.64 -4.76
C TYR A 68 -8.22 3.93 -4.55
N ASP A 69 -7.56 4.95 -4.02
CA ASP A 69 -8.13 6.27 -3.79
C ASP A 69 -7.66 7.21 -4.91
N ALA A 70 -8.56 7.52 -5.84
CA ALA A 70 -8.22 8.36 -7.00
C ALA A 70 -7.93 9.80 -6.59
N GLY A 71 -8.57 10.30 -5.53
CA GLY A 71 -8.33 11.66 -5.03
C GLY A 71 -6.94 11.84 -4.46
N ARG A 72 -6.43 10.82 -3.77
CA ARG A 72 -5.05 10.80 -3.24
C ARG A 72 -4.05 10.22 -4.24
N ASP A 73 -4.53 9.56 -5.29
CA ASP A 73 -3.73 8.78 -6.24
C ASP A 73 -2.84 7.78 -5.49
N ALA A 74 -3.47 6.93 -4.68
CA ALA A 74 -2.75 6.03 -3.77
C ALA A 74 -3.47 4.70 -3.58
N PHE A 75 -2.67 3.64 -3.38
CA PHE A 75 -3.17 2.36 -2.92
C PHE A 75 -3.14 2.31 -1.40
N ILE A 76 -4.21 1.84 -0.78
CA ILE A 76 -4.40 1.83 0.67
C ILE A 76 -4.76 0.42 1.11
N ALA A 77 -3.98 -0.14 2.05
CA ALA A 77 -4.26 -1.45 2.63
C ALA A 77 -5.59 -1.44 3.41
N PRO A 78 -6.23 -2.59 3.61
CA PRO A 78 -7.40 -2.65 4.49
C PRO A 78 -7.04 -2.16 5.89
N GLN A 79 -7.99 -1.44 6.52
CA GLN A 79 -7.78 -0.95 7.89
C GLN A 79 -7.61 -2.14 8.84
N PRO A 80 -6.48 -2.25 9.56
CA PRO A 80 -6.23 -3.41 10.41
C PRO A 80 -7.10 -3.42 11.68
N PHE A 81 -7.38 -2.24 12.24
CA PHE A 81 -8.21 -2.10 13.45
C PHE A 81 -9.03 -0.82 13.37
N PRO A 82 -10.25 -0.81 13.95
CA PRO A 82 -11.12 0.36 13.85
C PRO A 82 -10.55 1.65 14.43
N SER A 83 -9.63 1.56 15.41
CA SER A 83 -9.02 2.74 16.04
C SER A 83 -7.85 3.33 15.26
N TRP A 84 -7.28 2.58 14.31
CA TRP A 84 -6.12 3.05 13.56
C TRP A 84 -6.51 4.15 12.59
N VAL A 85 -5.61 5.10 12.38
CA VAL A 85 -5.84 6.31 11.58
C VAL A 85 -4.92 6.28 10.36
N LEU A 86 -5.47 6.70 9.21
CA LEU A 86 -4.70 6.77 7.98
C LEU A 86 -3.77 7.99 7.98
N ASN A 87 -2.48 7.75 7.75
CA ASN A 87 -1.53 8.84 7.49
C ASN A 87 -1.74 9.33 6.06
N GLU A 88 -2.19 10.57 5.89
CA GLU A 88 -2.53 11.14 4.58
C GLU A 88 -1.33 11.30 3.66
N GLN A 89 -0.12 11.40 4.22
CA GLN A 89 1.10 11.58 3.41
C GLN A 89 1.64 10.25 2.88
N THR A 90 1.58 9.18 3.69
CA THR A 90 2.11 7.87 3.32
C THR A 90 1.03 6.90 2.85
N CYS A 91 -0.23 7.20 3.16
CA CYS A 91 -1.39 6.32 2.95
C CYS A 91 -1.21 4.96 3.60
N GLN A 92 -0.57 4.96 4.77
CA GLN A 92 -0.43 3.79 5.64
C GLN A 92 -1.19 4.01 6.93
N TRP A 93 -1.68 2.91 7.51
CA TRP A 93 -2.43 2.96 8.76
C TRP A 93 -1.48 3.04 9.96
N GLU A 94 -1.85 3.87 10.93
CA GLU A 94 -1.05 4.07 12.14
C GLU A 94 -1.91 3.88 13.37
N ALA A 95 -1.34 3.19 14.39
CA ALA A 95 -2.00 3.05 15.67
C ALA A 95 -2.10 4.42 16.37
N PRO A 96 -3.18 4.65 17.16
CA PRO A 96 -3.32 5.91 17.89
C PRO A 96 -2.26 6.08 18.98
N VAL A 97 -1.61 4.98 19.42
CA VAL A 97 -0.52 5.01 20.40
C VAL A 97 0.72 4.41 19.73
N PRO A 98 1.87 5.10 19.76
CA PRO A 98 3.10 4.56 19.15
C PRO A 98 3.54 3.26 19.85
N MET A 99 4.03 2.29 19.05
CA MET A 99 4.60 1.07 19.59
C MET A 99 5.88 1.39 20.36
N PRO A 100 6.08 0.83 21.58
CA PRO A 100 7.32 1.03 22.31
C PRO A 100 8.55 0.56 21.51
N THR A 101 9.66 1.27 21.64
CA THR A 101 10.90 1.01 20.90
C THR A 101 12.01 0.47 21.79
N ASP A 102 11.66 -0.38 22.75
CA ASP A 102 12.60 -0.95 23.74
C ASP A 102 13.18 -2.30 23.30
N GLY A 103 12.93 -2.71 22.06
CA GLY A 103 13.44 -3.98 21.52
C GLY A 103 12.60 -5.21 21.86
N LYS A 104 11.50 -5.03 22.58
CA LYS A 104 10.60 -6.14 22.92
C LYS A 104 9.53 -6.31 21.85
N MET A 105 8.86 -7.46 21.88
CA MET A 105 7.78 -7.79 20.97
C MET A 105 6.45 -7.35 21.57
N TYR A 106 5.62 -6.71 20.74
CA TYR A 106 4.31 -6.21 21.17
C TYR A 106 3.24 -6.58 20.15
N SER A 107 2.01 -6.76 20.61
CA SER A 107 0.83 -6.87 19.76
C SER A 107 -0.19 -5.81 20.19
N TRP A 108 -0.98 -5.37 19.20
CA TRP A 108 -2.01 -4.35 19.44
C TRP A 108 -3.23 -4.98 20.10
N ASP A 109 -3.71 -4.34 21.19
CA ASP A 109 -4.96 -4.73 21.85
C ASP A 109 -6.00 -3.64 21.62
N GLU A 110 -6.98 -3.93 20.75
CA GLU A 110 -8.04 -2.97 20.40
C GLU A 110 -8.93 -2.65 21.60
N ALA A 111 -9.14 -3.62 22.51
CA ALA A 111 -10.02 -3.43 23.66
C ALA A 111 -9.48 -2.37 24.64
N THR A 112 -8.15 -2.33 24.84
CA THR A 112 -7.50 -1.36 25.71
C THR A 112 -6.89 -0.18 24.95
N LEU A 113 -6.90 -0.21 23.62
CA LEU A 113 -6.28 0.79 22.75
C LEU A 113 -4.80 0.99 23.09
N ASN A 114 -4.07 -0.11 23.24
CA ASN A 114 -2.67 -0.07 23.66
C ASN A 114 -1.89 -1.29 23.14
N TRP A 115 -0.58 -1.20 23.26
CA TRP A 115 0.34 -2.29 22.92
C TRP A 115 0.54 -3.19 24.12
N ILE A 116 0.45 -4.50 23.90
CA ILE A 116 0.64 -5.50 24.97
C ILE A 116 1.92 -6.28 24.66
N GLU A 117 2.82 -6.38 25.63
CA GLU A 117 4.05 -7.15 25.49
C GLU A 117 3.73 -8.64 25.35
N GLU A 118 4.36 -9.27 24.35
CA GLU A 118 4.21 -10.71 24.10
C GLU A 118 5.15 -11.55 24.97
#